data_b5725d41204e1d8c674ee8f258f90cc0
#
_entry.id   b5725d41204e1d8c674ee8f258f90cc0
#
_cell.length_a   1.000
_cell.length_b   1.000
_cell.length_c   1.000
_cell.angle_alpha   90.00
_cell.angle_beta   90.00
_cell.angle_gamma   90.00
#
_symmetry.space_group_name_H-M   'P 1'
#
loop_
_entity.id
_entity.type
_entity.pdbx_description
1 polymer ?
#
loop_
_entity_poly.entity_id
_entity_poly.type
_entity_poly.pdbx_seq_one_letter_code
_entity_poly.pdbx_strand_id
1 'polypeptide(L)'
;MITPEKQVLNELTTADSVFLPVGFIDLEATLDGGQAFRWWRQQDGAYRGVVGRRVVTIIEADSGLLIRPADGKDSSGLGRSLSDYLGQDQDLDGFRARFADDPCLGPALRGYSGLRLLRQDPWECLFSFICSSTSNIPRIKLNVGAVSEM
;
A
#
# COMPACT_ATOMS: atom_id res chain seq x y z
N MET A 1 -7.22 7.02 29.45
CA MET A 1 -7.93 7.43 28.24
C MET A 1 -7.22 6.76 27.08
N ILE A 2 -7.83 5.74 26.46
CA ILE A 2 -7.24 5.00 25.34
C ILE A 2 -7.43 5.88 24.10
N THR A 3 -6.34 6.20 23.40
CA THR A 3 -6.42 6.97 22.15
C THR A 3 -7.17 6.17 21.09
N PRO A 4 -7.90 6.83 20.15
CA PRO A 4 -8.64 6.14 19.07
C PRO A 4 -7.77 5.13 18.30
N GLU A 5 -6.50 5.45 18.10
CA GLU A 5 -5.51 4.55 17.47
C GLU A 5 -5.28 3.25 18.25
N LYS A 6 -5.19 3.32 19.58
CA LYS A 6 -5.05 2.10 20.42
C LYS A 6 -6.32 1.27 20.45
N GLN A 7 -7.47 1.87 20.28
CA GLN A 7 -8.75 1.17 20.23
C GLN A 7 -8.89 0.42 18.90
N VAL A 8 -8.50 1.03 17.80
CA VAL A 8 -8.46 0.43 16.46
C VAL A 8 -7.41 -0.70 16.40
N LEU A 9 -6.22 -0.50 17.00
CA LEU A 9 -5.22 -1.57 17.10
C LEU A 9 -5.74 -2.79 17.88
N ASN A 10 -6.46 -2.57 18.97
CA ASN A 10 -7.02 -3.65 19.80
C ASN A 10 -8.15 -4.41 19.08
N GLU A 11 -9.00 -3.73 18.32
CA GLU A 11 -10.07 -4.36 17.54
C GLU A 11 -9.54 -5.13 16.33
N LEU A 12 -8.34 -4.78 15.84
CA LEU A 12 -7.69 -5.42 14.70
C LEU A 12 -6.72 -6.55 15.08
N THR A 13 -6.34 -6.65 16.36
CA THR A 13 -5.60 -7.79 16.89
C THR A 13 -6.53 -8.99 17.12
N THR A 14 -7.43 -9.26 16.16
CA THR A 14 -8.23 -10.47 16.15
C THR A 14 -7.40 -11.65 15.62
N ALA A 15 -7.82 -12.88 15.90
CA ALA A 15 -7.10 -14.11 15.54
C ALA A 15 -6.75 -14.25 14.04
N ASP A 16 -7.31 -13.41 13.17
CA ASP A 16 -7.18 -13.46 11.71
C ASP A 16 -6.26 -12.38 11.12
N SER A 17 -5.57 -11.59 11.94
CA SER A 17 -4.64 -10.57 11.47
C SER A 17 -3.21 -11.11 11.38
N VAL A 18 -2.46 -10.63 10.37
CA VAL A 18 -1.05 -10.94 10.17
C VAL A 18 -0.23 -9.67 10.38
N PHE A 19 0.80 -9.76 11.20
CA PHE A 19 1.79 -8.70 11.32
C PHE A 19 2.89 -8.90 10.29
N LEU A 20 3.16 -7.85 9.51
CA LEU A 20 4.27 -7.79 8.55
C LEU A 20 5.29 -6.77 9.05
N PRO A 21 6.47 -7.20 9.51
CA PRO A 21 7.53 -6.26 9.86
C PRO A 21 7.99 -5.52 8.60
N VAL A 22 7.96 -4.20 8.65
CA VAL A 22 8.49 -3.33 7.60
C VAL A 22 9.28 -2.20 8.27
N GLY A 23 10.31 -1.72 7.60
CA GLY A 23 10.94 -0.45 7.98
C GLY A 23 9.97 0.72 7.72
N PHE A 24 10.48 1.93 7.80
CA PHE A 24 9.67 3.12 7.52
C PHE A 24 9.04 3.04 6.12
N ILE A 25 7.72 3.19 6.08
CA ILE A 25 6.91 3.24 4.87
C ILE A 25 5.92 4.39 4.97
N ASP A 26 5.76 5.15 3.90
CA ASP A 26 4.70 6.13 3.73
C ASP A 26 3.57 5.48 2.92
N LEU A 27 2.51 5.06 3.60
CA LEU A 27 1.39 4.38 2.96
C LEU A 27 0.62 5.30 2.02
N GLU A 28 0.48 6.57 2.32
CA GLU A 28 -0.20 7.54 1.46
C GLU A 28 0.56 7.71 0.14
N ALA A 29 1.84 8.02 0.21
CA ALA A 29 2.67 8.15 -0.99
C ALA A 29 2.76 6.83 -1.78
N THR A 30 2.75 5.68 -1.10
CA THR A 30 2.89 4.35 -1.72
C THR A 30 1.60 3.87 -2.36
N LEU A 31 0.46 3.96 -1.66
CA LEU A 31 -0.80 3.35 -2.09
C LEU A 31 -1.74 4.33 -2.79
N ASP A 32 -1.65 5.63 -2.49
CA ASP A 32 -2.51 6.68 -3.03
C ASP A 32 -1.76 7.71 -3.90
N GLY A 33 -0.46 7.55 -4.06
CA GLY A 33 0.42 8.42 -4.86
C GLY A 33 0.29 8.25 -6.38
N GLY A 34 -0.66 7.46 -6.89
CA GLY A 34 -0.92 7.29 -8.33
C GLY A 34 -0.20 6.11 -8.98
N GLN A 35 0.37 5.20 -8.21
CA GLN A 35 0.90 3.92 -8.71
C GLN A 35 -0.20 2.87 -8.85
N ALA A 36 -1.13 2.81 -7.87
CA ALA A 36 -2.24 1.87 -7.83
C ALA A 36 -3.55 2.60 -7.62
N PHE A 37 -4.64 2.04 -8.12
CA PHE A 37 -5.93 2.73 -8.15
C PHE A 37 -7.03 1.96 -7.44
N ARG A 38 -6.70 0.85 -6.77
CA ARG A 38 -7.63 0.00 -6.01
C ARG A 38 -7.33 0.05 -4.50
N TRP A 39 -6.88 1.21 -4.00
CA TRP A 39 -6.67 1.49 -2.59
C TRP A 39 -7.50 2.70 -2.16
N TRP A 40 -8.14 2.58 -0.99
CA TRP A 40 -8.97 3.64 -0.40
C TRP A 40 -8.62 3.79 1.06
N ARG A 41 -8.30 5.02 1.45
CA ARG A 41 -8.12 5.38 2.85
C ARG A 41 -9.48 5.38 3.54
N GLN A 42 -9.56 4.73 4.69
CA GLN A 42 -10.75 4.65 5.53
C GLN A 42 -10.77 5.81 6.53
N GLN A 43 -11.91 6.04 7.20
CA GLN A 43 -12.07 7.11 8.19
C GLN A 43 -11.19 6.89 9.44
N ASP A 44 -10.88 5.65 9.76
CA ASP A 44 -10.00 5.25 10.86
C ASP A 44 -8.50 5.32 10.52
N GLY A 45 -8.16 5.78 9.32
CA GLY A 45 -6.79 5.88 8.83
C GLY A 45 -6.25 4.61 8.16
N ALA A 46 -6.96 3.47 8.24
CA ALA A 46 -6.60 2.26 7.55
C ALA A 46 -6.67 2.41 6.02
N TYR A 47 -5.92 1.58 5.31
CA TYR A 47 -6.04 1.45 3.85
C TYR A 47 -6.70 0.14 3.49
N ARG A 48 -7.80 0.21 2.74
CA ARG A 48 -8.48 -0.96 2.18
C ARG A 48 -8.22 -1.03 0.69
N GLY A 49 -7.77 -2.20 0.22
CA GLY A 49 -7.44 -2.37 -1.19
C GLY A 49 -7.33 -3.83 -1.59
N VAL A 50 -6.78 -4.05 -2.79
CA VAL A 50 -6.67 -5.38 -3.40
C VAL A 50 -5.21 -5.74 -3.62
N VAL A 51 -4.81 -6.90 -3.12
CA VAL A 51 -3.50 -7.50 -3.37
C VAL A 51 -3.72 -8.87 -4.02
N GLY A 52 -3.30 -9.00 -5.26
CA GLY A 52 -3.63 -10.16 -6.08
C GLY A 52 -5.14 -10.32 -6.25
N ARG A 53 -5.71 -11.38 -5.66
CA ARG A 53 -7.16 -11.67 -5.73
C ARG A 53 -7.88 -11.47 -4.38
N ARG A 54 -7.25 -10.80 -3.43
CA ARG A 54 -7.74 -10.67 -2.06
C ARG A 54 -7.95 -9.21 -1.69
N VAL A 55 -9.10 -8.91 -1.12
CA VAL A 55 -9.35 -7.61 -0.48
C VAL A 55 -8.76 -7.63 0.91
N VAL A 56 -7.92 -6.65 1.20
CA VAL A 56 -7.20 -6.54 2.47
C VAL A 56 -7.37 -5.16 3.09
N THR A 57 -7.27 -5.11 4.40
CA THR A 57 -7.15 -3.85 5.16
C THR A 57 -5.77 -3.82 5.81
N ILE A 58 -5.08 -2.70 5.67
CA ILE A 58 -3.74 -2.48 6.20
C ILE A 58 -3.79 -1.30 7.16
N ILE A 59 -3.09 -1.43 8.29
CA ILE A 59 -2.92 -0.37 9.28
C ILE A 59 -1.46 -0.29 9.65
N GLU A 60 -0.95 0.91 9.80
CA GLU A 60 0.38 1.16 10.33
C GLU A 60 0.44 0.78 11.82
N ALA A 61 1.52 0.10 12.21
CA ALA A 61 1.85 -0.23 13.57
C ALA A 61 3.30 0.20 13.84
N ASP A 62 3.71 0.28 15.11
CA ASP A 62 5.00 0.86 15.54
C ASP A 62 6.23 0.33 14.78
N SER A 63 6.23 -0.89 14.31
CA SER A 63 7.37 -1.52 13.63
C SER A 63 6.99 -2.30 12.37
N GLY A 64 5.82 -2.01 11.78
CA GLY A 64 5.34 -2.74 10.62
C GLY A 64 3.91 -2.44 10.26
N LEU A 65 3.28 -3.38 9.57
CA LEU A 65 1.91 -3.30 9.11
C LEU A 65 1.08 -4.43 9.72
N LEU A 66 -0.09 -4.09 10.21
CA LEU A 66 -1.11 -5.06 10.56
C LEU A 66 -2.03 -5.25 9.35
N ILE A 67 -2.21 -6.51 8.93
CA ILE A 67 -2.93 -6.86 7.72
C ILE A 67 -4.09 -7.76 8.09
N ARG A 68 -5.28 -7.47 7.57
CA ARG A 68 -6.48 -8.29 7.74
C ARG A 68 -7.15 -8.55 6.40
N PRO A 69 -7.54 -9.81 6.10
CA PRO A 69 -8.42 -10.08 4.97
C PRO A 69 -9.79 -9.46 5.23
N ALA A 70 -10.40 -8.84 4.21
CA ALA A 70 -11.67 -8.13 4.38
C ALA A 70 -12.87 -9.08 4.59
N ASP A 71 -12.72 -10.34 4.17
CA ASP A 71 -13.74 -11.38 4.31
C ASP A 71 -13.62 -12.18 5.62
N GLY A 72 -12.66 -11.84 6.50
CA GLY A 72 -12.39 -12.53 7.76
C GLY A 72 -11.95 -13.99 7.60
N LYS A 73 -11.59 -14.40 6.38
CA LYS A 73 -11.14 -15.77 6.10
C LYS A 73 -9.63 -15.91 6.21
N ASP A 74 -9.17 -17.12 5.93
CA ASP A 74 -7.78 -17.53 6.00
C ASP A 74 -6.75 -16.43 5.64
N SER A 75 -5.95 -16.05 6.62
CA SER A 75 -4.86 -15.07 6.47
C SER A 75 -3.55 -15.70 5.96
N SER A 76 -3.54 -17.02 5.69
CA SER A 76 -2.34 -17.73 5.25
C SER A 76 -1.76 -17.13 3.97
N GLY A 77 -0.45 -16.95 3.94
CA GLY A 77 0.27 -16.37 2.81
C GLY A 77 0.05 -14.86 2.58
N LEU A 78 -0.84 -14.21 3.35
CA LEU A 78 -1.18 -12.80 3.13
C LEU A 78 0.03 -11.88 3.39
N GLY A 79 0.80 -12.15 4.45
CA GLY A 79 2.02 -11.41 4.74
C GLY A 79 3.04 -11.50 3.60
N ARG A 80 3.24 -12.71 3.03
CA ARG A 80 4.14 -12.90 1.88
C ARG A 80 3.63 -12.14 0.66
N SER A 81 2.35 -12.26 0.33
CA SER A 81 1.76 -11.58 -0.83
C SER A 81 1.89 -10.06 -0.72
N LEU A 82 1.69 -9.49 0.48
CA LEU A 82 1.86 -8.06 0.69
C LEU A 82 3.35 -7.66 0.67
N SER A 83 4.23 -8.46 1.26
CA SER A 83 5.69 -8.25 1.20
C SER A 83 6.18 -8.17 -0.24
N ASP A 84 5.74 -9.11 -1.08
CA ASP A 84 6.06 -9.13 -2.51
C ASP A 84 5.47 -7.91 -3.23
N TYR A 85 4.20 -7.58 -2.95
CA TYR A 85 3.52 -6.43 -3.54
C TYR A 85 4.19 -5.10 -3.19
N LEU A 86 4.64 -4.93 -1.94
CA LEU A 86 5.37 -3.74 -1.47
C LEU A 86 6.85 -3.74 -1.89
N GLY A 87 7.33 -4.77 -2.58
CA GLY A 87 8.73 -4.86 -3.02
C GLY A 87 9.73 -4.80 -1.86
N GLN A 88 9.47 -5.50 -0.76
CA GLN A 88 10.32 -5.44 0.44
C GLN A 88 11.75 -5.97 0.24
N ASP A 89 11.98 -6.76 -0.80
CA ASP A 89 13.29 -7.26 -1.20
C ASP A 89 14.13 -6.23 -1.97
N GLN A 90 13.56 -5.05 -2.30
CA GLN A 90 14.30 -3.98 -2.96
C GLN A 90 15.23 -3.29 -1.96
N ASP A 91 16.51 -3.17 -2.30
CA ASP A 91 17.51 -2.42 -1.52
C ASP A 91 17.34 -0.91 -1.72
N LEU A 92 16.32 -0.35 -1.07
CA LEU A 92 16.06 1.09 -1.15
C LEU A 92 17.11 1.92 -0.42
N ASP A 93 17.74 1.37 0.61
CA ASP A 93 18.75 2.10 1.37
C ASP A 93 20.05 2.21 0.57
N GLY A 94 20.48 1.14 -0.09
CA GLY A 94 21.57 1.19 -1.04
C GLY A 94 21.30 2.12 -2.22
N PHE A 95 20.07 2.11 -2.74
CA PHE A 95 19.65 3.04 -3.80
C PHE A 95 19.71 4.50 -3.32
N ARG A 96 19.18 4.81 -2.15
CA ARG A 96 19.22 6.16 -1.55
C ARG A 96 20.66 6.63 -1.33
N ALA A 97 21.50 5.77 -0.75
CA ALA A 97 22.89 6.09 -0.51
C ALA A 97 23.64 6.40 -1.81
N ARG A 98 23.39 5.63 -2.86
CA ARG A 98 24.03 5.82 -4.19
C ARG A 98 23.67 7.16 -4.85
N PHE A 99 22.45 7.64 -4.68
CA PHE A 99 21.93 8.83 -5.34
C PHE A 99 21.70 10.02 -4.40
N ALA A 100 22.26 9.97 -3.20
CA ALA A 100 22.08 11.01 -2.17
C ALA A 100 22.51 12.41 -2.65
N ASP A 101 23.60 12.47 -3.41
CA ASP A 101 24.23 13.71 -3.90
C ASP A 101 23.78 14.07 -5.34
N ASP A 102 22.90 13.27 -5.94
CA ASP A 102 22.34 13.61 -7.24
C ASP A 102 21.45 14.86 -7.12
N PRO A 103 21.65 15.89 -7.98
CA PRO A 103 20.94 17.15 -7.85
C PRO A 103 19.43 17.06 -8.10
N CYS A 104 18.97 16.05 -8.83
CA CYS A 104 17.55 15.82 -9.12
C CYS A 104 16.96 14.76 -8.19
N LEU A 105 17.59 13.59 -8.07
CA LEU A 105 17.08 12.47 -7.30
C LEU A 105 17.25 12.65 -5.79
N GLY A 106 18.36 13.22 -5.33
CA GLY A 106 18.63 13.38 -3.90
C GLY A 106 17.52 14.10 -3.14
N PRO A 107 17.05 15.29 -3.60
CA PRO A 107 15.91 15.97 -2.98
C PRO A 107 14.61 15.14 -3.00
N ALA A 108 14.31 14.47 -4.10
CA ALA A 108 13.13 13.61 -4.23
C ALA A 108 13.17 12.42 -3.28
N LEU A 109 14.32 11.74 -3.18
CA LEU A 109 14.52 10.61 -2.28
C LEU A 109 14.41 11.00 -0.80
N ARG A 110 14.81 12.21 -0.44
CA ARG A 110 14.60 12.74 0.91
C ARG A 110 13.15 13.09 1.17
N GLY A 111 12.47 13.71 0.19
CA GLY A 111 11.06 14.09 0.31
C GLY A 111 10.10 12.91 0.38
N TYR A 112 10.46 11.79 -0.26
CA TYR A 112 9.63 10.59 -0.33
C TYR A 112 10.37 9.35 0.22
N SER A 113 11.00 9.51 1.36
CA SER A 113 11.84 8.47 1.96
C SER A 113 11.09 7.18 2.32
N GLY A 114 9.77 7.27 2.56
CA GLY A 114 8.91 6.11 2.83
C GLY A 114 8.22 5.52 1.60
N LEU A 115 8.36 6.13 0.42
CA LEU A 115 7.73 5.63 -0.81
C LEU A 115 8.33 4.28 -1.22
N ARG A 116 7.46 3.35 -1.59
CA ARG A 116 7.82 2.06 -2.19
C ARG A 116 7.26 1.91 -3.60
N LEU A 117 8.02 1.24 -4.47
CA LEU A 117 7.53 0.89 -5.79
C LEU A 117 6.79 -0.44 -5.72
N LEU A 118 5.50 -0.41 -6.08
CA LEU A 118 4.60 -1.55 -5.98
C LEU A 118 4.83 -2.54 -7.13
N ARG A 119 4.82 -3.84 -6.81
CA ARG A 119 4.73 -4.92 -7.80
C ARG A 119 3.28 -5.25 -8.06
N GLN A 120 2.68 -4.55 -8.98
CA GLN A 120 1.29 -4.71 -9.36
C GLN A 120 1.10 -5.86 -10.35
N ASP A 121 -0.14 -6.35 -10.45
CA ASP A 121 -0.54 -7.24 -11.53
C ASP A 121 -0.34 -6.53 -12.88
N PRO A 122 0.35 -7.15 -13.86
CA PRO A 122 0.64 -6.52 -15.16
C PRO A 122 -0.60 -6.08 -15.93
N TRP A 123 -1.71 -6.82 -15.81
CA TRP A 123 -2.96 -6.46 -16.48
C TRP A 123 -3.61 -5.25 -15.81
N GLU A 124 -3.64 -5.21 -14.47
CA GLU A 124 -4.16 -4.07 -13.72
C GLU A 124 -3.34 -2.80 -14.03
N CYS A 125 -2.01 -2.93 -14.09
CA CYS A 125 -1.11 -1.83 -14.43
C CYS A 125 -1.39 -1.31 -15.86
N LEU A 126 -1.48 -2.19 -16.85
CA LEU A 126 -1.77 -1.84 -18.24
C LEU A 126 -3.14 -1.16 -18.37
N PHE A 127 -4.17 -1.72 -17.75
CA PHE A 127 -5.52 -1.16 -17.79
C PHE A 127 -5.57 0.23 -17.16
N SER A 128 -4.94 0.39 -15.99
CA SER A 128 -4.85 1.68 -15.29
C SER A 128 -4.09 2.71 -16.13
N PHE A 129 -3.02 2.30 -16.80
CA PHE A 129 -2.27 3.16 -17.72
C PHE A 129 -3.15 3.64 -18.89
N ILE A 130 -3.94 2.75 -19.49
CA ILE A 130 -4.88 3.13 -20.56
C ILE A 130 -5.93 4.14 -20.03
N CYS A 131 -6.46 3.91 -18.83
CA CYS A 131 -7.41 4.82 -18.18
C CYS A 131 -6.79 6.17 -17.79
N SER A 132 -5.47 6.26 -17.70
CA SER A 132 -4.76 7.48 -17.28
C SER A 132 -4.67 8.52 -18.39
N SER A 133 -4.88 8.14 -19.64
CA SER A 133 -4.81 9.05 -20.78
C SER A 133 -5.80 10.21 -20.61
N THR A 134 -5.28 11.44 -20.57
CA THR A 134 -6.05 12.69 -20.37
C THR A 134 -6.92 12.70 -19.11
N SER A 135 -6.50 12.04 -18.03
CA SER A 135 -7.28 11.84 -16.81
C SER A 135 -6.51 12.29 -15.55
N ASN A 136 -7.15 12.25 -14.40
CA ASN A 136 -6.56 12.49 -13.09
C ASN A 136 -6.79 11.29 -12.15
N ILE A 137 -6.04 11.21 -11.05
CA ILE A 137 -6.09 10.08 -10.12
C ILE A 137 -7.52 9.74 -9.67
N PRO A 138 -8.37 10.69 -9.21
CA PRO A 138 -9.73 10.38 -8.81
C PRO A 138 -10.55 9.74 -9.92
N ARG A 139 -10.43 10.22 -11.16
CA ARG A 139 -11.19 9.69 -12.31
C ARG A 139 -10.69 8.32 -12.73
N ILE A 140 -9.37 8.08 -12.66
CA ILE A 140 -8.81 6.75 -12.93
C ILE A 140 -9.34 5.75 -11.90
N LYS A 141 -9.34 6.10 -10.61
CA LYS A 141 -9.92 5.26 -9.54
C LYS A 141 -11.38 4.88 -9.82
N LEU A 142 -12.21 5.84 -10.26
CA LEU A 142 -13.61 5.60 -10.63
C LEU A 142 -13.72 4.63 -11.81
N ASN A 143 -12.92 4.82 -12.86
CA ASN A 143 -12.94 3.98 -14.05
C ASN A 143 -12.51 2.54 -13.73
N VAL A 144 -11.40 2.39 -12.97
CA VAL A 144 -10.89 1.07 -12.55
C VAL A 144 -11.90 0.39 -11.63
N GLY A 145 -12.53 1.12 -10.71
CA GLY A 145 -13.60 0.61 -9.84
C GLY A 145 -14.78 0.09 -10.63
N ALA A 146 -15.31 0.87 -11.56
CA ALA A 146 -16.48 0.50 -12.37
C ALA A 146 -16.26 -0.80 -13.17
N VAL A 147 -15.06 -1.00 -13.73
CA VAL A 147 -14.73 -2.25 -14.45
C VAL A 147 -14.54 -3.44 -13.50
N SER A 148 -14.11 -3.19 -12.26
CA SER A 148 -13.94 -4.25 -11.26
C SER A 148 -15.26 -4.79 -10.70
N GLU A 149 -16.38 -4.09 -10.91
CA GLU A 149 -17.72 -4.48 -10.48
C GLU A 149 -18.51 -5.24 -11.58
N MET A 150 -18.01 -5.28 -12.81
CA MET A 150 -18.59 -6.03 -13.95
C MET A 150 -18.19 -7.50 -13.89
#